data_c027f1ed3aeb78772e9b4e011e91a066
#
_entry.id   c027f1ed3aeb78772e9b4e011e91a066
#
_cell.length_a   1.000
_cell.length_b   1.000
_cell.length_c   1.000
_cell.angle_alpha   90.00
_cell.angle_beta   90.00
_cell.angle_gamma   90.00
#
_symmetry.space_group_name_H-M   'P 1'
#
loop_
_entity.id
_entity.type
_entity.pdbx_description
1 polymer ?
#
loop_
_entity_poly.entity_id
_entity_poly.type
_entity_poly.pdbx_seq_one_letter_code
_entity_poly.pdbx_strand_id
1 'polypeptide(L)'
;MSTRIFVDGSVYSPVDPYATAMLVEDGFVRWVGSDSGARSIADESATITELDGALLTPAFARALAPVAGKEAPEILDYLQAYRAAGYHTHTLLAGMEDVPDLVSALSYYSAEHGVPDIRLILNATGVETDELISAIKALRPLTEGDRAVKGLQLVGIFVAPTEAPAAAQVAEDAALLLSIDASTSFANAADAALAVRETRPWLSIRLDAAISTPQDPITDEYLTQLAEARINLGLSVCEPEEDETANDTVQALLAHAGGEARESVASVARRANAAGTSIALGSDTQLYAPGAWPLIRELINDEHGISARSAFAALTRGVYRLAHEENPFTGQFAPDTPAFVAQWRVEALMVQAPDSRVASWSTDPRARIPLLPVLDEDSPLPILESVYTESN
;
A
#
# COMPACT_ATOMS: atom_id res chain seq x y z
N MET A 1 4.76 -10.20 27.65
CA MET A 1 3.61 -9.42 27.13
C MET A 1 3.98 -7.96 27.25
N SER A 2 3.98 -7.24 26.14
CA SER A 2 4.20 -5.79 26.13
C SER A 2 2.86 -5.10 25.90
N THR A 3 2.43 -4.29 26.86
CA THR A 3 1.19 -3.51 26.75
C THR A 3 1.55 -2.03 26.62
N ARG A 4 1.03 -1.37 25.60
CA ARG A 4 1.17 0.07 25.39
C ARG A 4 -0.20 0.71 25.23
N ILE A 5 -0.39 1.85 25.86
CA ILE A 5 -1.61 2.63 25.78
C ILE A 5 -1.28 4.01 25.26
N PHE A 6 -1.95 4.41 24.20
CA PHE A 6 -1.93 5.77 23.67
C PHE A 6 -3.15 6.51 24.21
N VAL A 7 -2.97 7.72 24.70
CA VAL A 7 -4.03 8.57 25.26
C VAL A 7 -3.85 10.03 24.89
N ASP A 8 -4.88 10.84 25.08
CA ASP A 8 -4.88 12.29 24.86
C ASP A 8 -4.55 12.70 23.42
N GLY A 9 -5.19 12.04 22.43
CA GLY A 9 -5.03 12.37 21.02
C GLY A 9 -6.27 12.12 20.20
N SER A 10 -6.09 11.93 18.91
CA SER A 10 -7.10 11.45 17.97
C SER A 10 -6.66 10.13 17.35
N VAL A 11 -7.50 9.12 17.36
CA VAL A 11 -7.19 7.80 16.77
C VAL A 11 -8.04 7.57 15.54
N TYR A 12 -7.39 7.42 14.37
CA TYR A 12 -8.09 7.12 13.11
C TYR A 12 -8.54 5.66 13.10
N SER A 13 -9.76 5.42 13.54
CA SER A 13 -10.34 4.07 13.60
C SER A 13 -11.76 4.03 13.07
N PRO A 14 -12.11 3.04 12.23
CA PRO A 14 -13.48 2.82 11.79
C PRO A 14 -14.38 2.23 12.89
N VAL A 15 -13.80 1.68 13.96
CA VAL A 15 -14.53 1.06 15.08
C VAL A 15 -15.14 2.14 15.97
N ASP A 16 -14.33 3.15 16.32
CA ASP A 16 -14.79 4.33 17.07
C ASP A 16 -14.18 5.58 16.41
N PRO A 17 -14.97 6.31 15.60
CA PRO A 17 -14.50 7.51 14.91
C PRO A 17 -14.10 8.69 15.83
N TYR A 18 -14.44 8.61 17.11
CA TYR A 18 -14.14 9.64 18.10
C TYR A 18 -13.14 9.17 19.16
N ALA A 19 -12.46 8.08 18.85
CA ALA A 19 -11.48 7.53 19.76
C ALA A 19 -10.36 8.55 20.07
N THR A 20 -10.05 8.68 21.36
CA THR A 20 -8.93 9.49 21.85
C THR A 20 -7.80 8.61 22.39
N ALA A 21 -8.05 7.30 22.48
CA ALA A 21 -7.11 6.34 23.04
C ALA A 21 -7.14 5.00 22.31
N MET A 22 -6.02 4.28 22.40
CA MET A 22 -5.84 2.94 21.84
C MET A 22 -4.96 2.10 22.76
N LEU A 23 -5.34 0.82 22.95
CA LEU A 23 -4.53 -0.18 23.65
C LEU A 23 -3.96 -1.17 22.64
N VAL A 24 -2.65 -1.38 22.72
CA VAL A 24 -1.89 -2.35 21.95
C VAL A 24 -1.23 -3.34 22.92
N GLU A 25 -1.39 -4.63 22.63
CA GLU A 25 -0.78 -5.72 23.38
C GLU A 25 -0.10 -6.68 22.42
N ASP A 26 1.18 -6.97 22.67
CA ASP A 26 2.00 -7.86 21.85
C ASP A 26 1.90 -7.54 20.33
N GLY A 27 1.93 -6.25 19.98
CA GLY A 27 1.89 -5.77 18.60
C GLY A 27 0.50 -5.76 17.94
N PHE A 28 -0.57 -6.09 18.68
CA PHE A 28 -1.93 -6.09 18.15
C PHE A 28 -2.81 -5.03 18.83
N VAL A 29 -3.67 -4.39 18.05
CA VAL A 29 -4.73 -3.54 18.59
C VAL A 29 -5.70 -4.40 19.37
N ARG A 30 -5.89 -4.12 20.67
CA ARG A 30 -6.85 -4.83 21.50
C ARG A 30 -8.09 -4.01 21.78
N TRP A 31 -7.94 -2.69 21.83
CA TRP A 31 -9.06 -1.81 22.11
C TRP A 31 -8.82 -0.43 21.55
N VAL A 32 -9.92 0.25 21.17
CA VAL A 32 -9.95 1.64 20.71
C VAL A 32 -11.16 2.33 21.35
N GLY A 33 -10.99 3.55 21.86
CA GLY A 33 -12.07 4.31 22.51
C GLY A 33 -11.59 5.56 23.24
N SER A 34 -12.14 5.84 24.45
CA SER A 34 -11.84 7.05 25.20
C SER A 34 -10.68 6.88 26.18
N ASP A 35 -10.01 7.99 26.56
CA ASP A 35 -8.93 8.00 27.55
C ASP A 35 -9.35 7.38 28.89
N SER A 36 -10.57 7.69 29.36
CA SER A 36 -11.07 7.12 30.60
C SER A 36 -11.23 5.60 30.53
N GLY A 37 -11.68 5.09 29.37
CA GLY A 37 -11.75 3.65 29.10
C GLY A 37 -10.38 3.02 29.09
N ALA A 38 -9.42 3.58 28.34
CA ALA A 38 -8.06 3.10 28.26
C ALA A 38 -7.41 3.00 29.64
N ARG A 39 -7.48 4.06 30.44
CA ARG A 39 -6.90 4.10 31.78
C ARG A 39 -7.55 3.11 32.76
N SER A 40 -8.82 2.75 32.54
CA SER A 40 -9.53 1.77 33.40
C SER A 40 -9.19 0.31 33.08
N ILE A 41 -8.76 0.00 31.86
CA ILE A 41 -8.37 -1.35 31.44
C ILE A 41 -6.85 -1.57 31.47
N ALA A 42 -6.07 -0.51 31.68
CA ALA A 42 -4.62 -0.56 31.82
C ALA A 42 -4.23 -1.41 33.04
N ASP A 43 -3.27 -2.30 32.87
CA ASP A 43 -2.59 -2.92 33.98
C ASP A 43 -1.43 -2.05 34.48
N GLU A 44 -0.87 -2.40 35.66
CA GLU A 44 0.24 -1.64 36.26
C GLU A 44 1.55 -1.71 35.45
N SER A 45 1.66 -2.65 34.51
CA SER A 45 2.84 -2.85 33.65
C SER A 45 2.74 -2.13 32.31
N ALA A 46 1.57 -1.54 31.99
CA ALA A 46 1.35 -0.89 30.71
C ALA A 46 2.18 0.39 30.56
N THR A 47 2.81 0.54 29.41
CA THR A 47 3.48 1.79 29.03
C THR A 47 2.44 2.77 28.51
N ILE A 48 2.32 3.93 29.14
CA ILE A 48 1.42 4.99 28.71
C ILE A 48 2.20 5.98 27.84
N THR A 49 1.66 6.28 26.66
CA THR A 49 2.16 7.29 25.72
C THR A 49 1.12 8.39 25.61
N GLU A 50 1.43 9.57 26.11
CA GLU A 50 0.60 10.78 25.94
C GLU A 50 0.83 11.34 24.54
N LEU A 51 -0.23 11.62 23.82
CA LEU A 51 -0.19 12.07 22.42
C LEU A 51 -0.19 13.59 22.28
N ASP A 52 -0.52 14.33 23.34
CA ASP A 52 -0.58 15.80 23.36
C ASP A 52 -1.40 16.37 22.18
N GLY A 53 -2.53 15.74 21.87
CA GLY A 53 -3.40 16.12 20.76
C GLY A 53 -2.99 15.61 19.38
N ALA A 54 -1.92 14.83 19.26
CA ALA A 54 -1.49 14.26 17.98
C ALA A 54 -2.50 13.26 17.41
N LEU A 55 -2.42 13.05 16.10
CA LEU A 55 -3.20 12.05 15.37
C LEU A 55 -2.44 10.73 15.29
N LEU A 56 -3.07 9.63 15.69
CA LEU A 56 -2.64 8.28 15.38
C LEU A 56 -3.35 7.75 14.15
N THR A 57 -2.58 7.23 13.21
CA THR A 57 -3.08 6.49 12.05
C THR A 57 -2.38 5.14 11.92
N PRO A 58 -2.97 4.17 11.21
CA PRO A 58 -2.17 3.10 10.64
C PRO A 58 -1.01 3.70 9.84
N ALA A 59 0.18 3.11 9.99
CA ALA A 59 1.32 3.48 9.18
C ALA A 59 1.04 3.19 7.70
N PHE A 60 1.62 3.97 6.81
CA PHE A 60 1.47 3.76 5.38
C PHE A 60 2.15 2.46 4.95
N ALA A 61 1.65 1.91 3.85
CA ALA A 61 2.17 0.70 3.23
C ALA A 61 2.44 0.95 1.74
N ARG A 62 3.54 0.41 1.24
CA ARG A 62 3.93 0.47 -0.17
C ARG A 62 3.37 -0.75 -0.91
N ALA A 63 2.63 -0.54 -2.00
CA ALA A 63 1.96 -1.61 -2.72
C ALA A 63 2.91 -2.47 -3.58
N LEU A 64 3.89 -1.85 -4.24
CA LEU A 64 5.00 -2.51 -4.92
C LEU A 64 6.15 -1.52 -5.11
N ALA A 65 7.39 -1.98 -4.90
CA ALA A 65 8.60 -1.22 -5.23
C ALA A 65 9.71 -2.18 -5.68
N PRO A 66 10.36 -1.92 -6.83
CA PRO A 66 11.45 -2.75 -7.30
C PRO A 66 12.73 -2.45 -6.52
N VAL A 67 13.48 -3.49 -6.18
CA VAL A 67 14.84 -3.38 -5.64
C VAL A 67 15.87 -4.02 -6.54
N ALA A 68 15.49 -4.39 -7.76
CA ALA A 68 16.35 -5.02 -8.74
C ALA A 68 17.62 -4.19 -9.02
N GLY A 69 18.78 -4.83 -8.92
CA GLY A 69 20.09 -4.22 -9.14
C GLY A 69 20.49 -3.17 -8.09
N LYS A 70 19.78 -3.11 -6.94
CA LYS A 70 20.14 -2.23 -5.82
C LYS A 70 21.06 -2.94 -4.85
N GLU A 71 22.12 -2.24 -4.44
CA GLU A 71 23.00 -2.73 -3.37
C GLU A 71 22.38 -2.52 -1.98
N ALA A 72 22.82 -3.26 -0.99
CA ALA A 72 22.29 -3.20 0.38
C ALA A 72 22.21 -1.77 0.98
N PRO A 73 23.21 -0.87 0.78
CA PRO A 73 23.09 0.51 1.25
C PRO A 73 21.94 1.30 0.59
N GLU A 74 21.70 1.12 -0.71
CA GLU A 74 20.62 1.80 -1.43
C GLU A 74 19.23 1.33 -0.95
N ILE A 75 19.10 0.00 -0.68
CA ILE A 75 17.87 -0.57 -0.12
C ILE A 75 17.66 -0.04 1.31
N LEU A 76 18.72 0.07 2.10
CA LEU A 76 18.65 0.63 3.45
C LEU A 76 18.21 2.10 3.43
N ASP A 77 18.82 2.92 2.57
CA ASP A 77 18.46 4.33 2.39
C ASP A 77 16.99 4.48 1.98
N TYR A 78 16.52 3.61 1.06
CA TYR A 78 15.11 3.54 0.68
C TYR A 78 14.21 3.28 1.90
N LEU A 79 14.48 2.24 2.68
CA LEU A 79 13.65 1.88 3.84
C LEU A 79 13.64 2.99 4.89
N GLN A 80 14.77 3.63 5.15
CA GLN A 80 14.88 4.75 6.09
C GLN A 80 14.10 5.98 5.62
N ALA A 81 14.21 6.34 4.33
CA ALA A 81 13.47 7.45 3.74
C ALA A 81 11.95 7.24 3.82
N TYR A 82 11.49 6.03 3.54
CA TYR A 82 10.07 5.70 3.63
C TYR A 82 9.58 5.66 5.09
N ARG A 83 10.39 5.14 6.03
CA ARG A 83 10.08 5.24 7.46
C ARG A 83 9.91 6.69 7.90
N ALA A 84 10.83 7.58 7.48
CA ALA A 84 10.75 9.00 7.79
C ALA A 84 9.50 9.69 7.17
N ALA A 85 8.87 9.06 6.19
CA ALA A 85 7.60 9.47 5.61
C ALA A 85 6.36 8.73 6.19
N GLY A 86 6.54 7.93 7.26
CA GLY A 86 5.46 7.24 7.97
C GLY A 86 5.06 5.89 7.43
N TYR A 87 5.89 5.28 6.59
CA TYR A 87 5.68 3.91 6.11
C TYR A 87 6.28 2.87 7.06
N HIS A 88 5.66 1.71 7.13
CA HIS A 88 6.15 0.55 7.87
C HIS A 88 6.18 -0.72 7.03
N THR A 89 5.17 -0.94 6.19
CA THR A 89 5.04 -2.12 5.36
C THR A 89 5.49 -1.83 3.93
N HIS A 90 6.33 -2.70 3.38
CA HIS A 90 6.83 -2.58 2.02
C HIS A 90 6.63 -3.89 1.25
N THR A 91 5.91 -3.84 0.15
CA THR A 91 5.94 -4.93 -0.82
C THR A 91 7.10 -4.66 -1.78
N LEU A 92 8.11 -5.53 -1.76
CA LEU A 92 9.32 -5.39 -2.57
C LEU A 92 9.33 -6.41 -3.70
N LEU A 93 9.64 -5.94 -4.90
CA LEU A 93 9.87 -6.77 -6.08
C LEU A 93 11.38 -7.00 -6.24
N ALA A 94 11.81 -8.25 -6.15
CA ALA A 94 13.23 -8.62 -6.26
C ALA A 94 13.40 -9.91 -7.06
N GLY A 95 14.49 -10.00 -7.83
CA GLY A 95 15.00 -11.25 -8.37
C GLY A 95 15.76 -12.06 -7.31
N MET A 96 16.15 -13.29 -7.65
CA MET A 96 16.95 -14.11 -6.73
C MET A 96 18.32 -13.51 -6.47
N GLU A 97 18.88 -12.81 -7.43
CA GLU A 97 20.17 -12.11 -7.37
C GLU A 97 20.17 -10.95 -6.35
N ASP A 98 19.00 -10.32 -6.12
CA ASP A 98 18.86 -9.17 -5.23
C ASP A 98 18.69 -9.58 -3.75
N VAL A 99 18.33 -10.84 -3.49
CA VAL A 99 17.98 -11.32 -2.14
C VAL A 99 19.11 -11.16 -1.12
N PRO A 100 20.40 -11.41 -1.44
CA PRO A 100 21.50 -11.23 -0.48
C PRO A 100 21.62 -9.77 0.00
N ASP A 101 21.49 -8.80 -0.90
CA ASP A 101 21.55 -7.39 -0.57
C ASP A 101 20.32 -6.95 0.23
N LEU A 102 19.13 -7.44 -0.12
CA LEU A 102 17.92 -7.22 0.66
C LEU A 102 18.08 -7.73 2.10
N VAL A 103 18.53 -8.96 2.29
CA VAL A 103 18.74 -9.56 3.63
C VAL A 103 19.76 -8.75 4.44
N SER A 104 20.83 -8.30 3.80
CA SER A 104 21.85 -7.45 4.43
C SER A 104 21.25 -6.12 4.87
N ALA A 105 20.52 -5.43 4.00
CA ALA A 105 19.84 -4.16 4.32
C ALA A 105 18.85 -4.31 5.49
N LEU A 106 18.05 -5.38 5.51
CA LEU A 106 17.10 -5.66 6.59
C LEU A 106 17.78 -5.91 7.93
N SER A 107 18.96 -6.52 7.94
CA SER A 107 19.74 -6.74 9.15
C SER A 107 20.22 -5.41 9.76
N TYR A 108 20.70 -4.49 8.93
CA TYR A 108 21.08 -3.14 9.37
C TYR A 108 19.88 -2.32 9.83
N TYR A 109 18.81 -2.31 9.03
CA TYR A 109 17.58 -1.57 9.37
C TYR A 109 17.01 -2.02 10.72
N SER A 110 16.92 -3.34 10.94
CA SER A 110 16.32 -3.90 12.16
C SER A 110 17.13 -3.59 13.41
N ALA A 111 18.45 -3.38 13.30
CA ALA A 111 19.30 -3.02 14.42
C ALA A 111 19.01 -1.59 14.95
N GLU A 112 18.54 -0.69 14.09
CA GLU A 112 18.32 0.72 14.43
C GLU A 112 16.84 1.07 14.64
N HIS A 113 15.95 0.43 13.88
CA HIS A 113 14.56 0.88 13.72
C HIS A 113 13.51 -0.17 14.13
N GLY A 114 13.94 -1.35 14.58
CA GLY A 114 13.04 -2.47 14.81
C GLY A 114 12.70 -3.23 13.52
N VAL A 115 11.91 -4.28 13.64
CA VAL A 115 11.60 -5.20 12.53
C VAL A 115 10.62 -4.55 11.56
N PRO A 116 10.98 -4.36 10.27
CA PRO A 116 10.02 -3.89 9.26
C PRO A 116 9.08 -5.02 8.83
N ASP A 117 7.93 -4.69 8.25
CA ASP A 117 7.06 -5.65 7.57
C ASP A 117 7.38 -5.66 6.06
N ILE A 118 8.17 -6.64 5.63
CA ILE A 118 8.63 -6.78 4.24
C ILE A 118 7.94 -7.96 3.57
N ARG A 119 7.21 -7.65 2.52
CA ARG A 119 6.45 -8.58 1.69
C ARG A 119 7.19 -8.75 0.37
N LEU A 120 7.93 -9.83 0.24
CA LEU A 120 8.69 -10.12 -0.97
C LEU A 120 7.77 -10.72 -2.03
N ILE A 121 7.77 -10.12 -3.21
CA ILE A 121 7.27 -10.71 -4.44
C ILE A 121 8.48 -11.04 -5.30
N LEU A 122 8.63 -12.32 -5.64
CA LEU A 122 9.73 -12.78 -6.49
C LEU A 122 9.45 -12.36 -7.93
N ASN A 123 10.37 -11.61 -8.54
CA ASN A 123 10.32 -11.33 -9.97
C ASN A 123 10.63 -12.59 -10.75
N ALA A 124 9.66 -13.12 -11.45
CA ALA A 124 9.74 -14.33 -12.26
C ALA A 124 9.57 -14.05 -13.76
N THR A 125 9.62 -12.78 -14.18
CA THR A 125 9.54 -12.41 -15.60
C THR A 125 10.71 -13.02 -16.38
N GLY A 126 10.42 -13.79 -17.41
CA GLY A 126 11.42 -14.49 -18.23
C GLY A 126 12.06 -15.72 -17.56
N VAL A 127 11.55 -16.16 -16.41
CA VAL A 127 12.10 -17.29 -15.66
C VAL A 127 11.34 -18.58 -16.03
N GLU A 128 12.07 -19.63 -16.38
CA GLU A 128 11.49 -20.94 -16.67
C GLU A 128 10.85 -21.59 -15.41
N THR A 129 9.78 -22.36 -15.61
CA THR A 129 8.99 -22.94 -14.51
C THR A 129 9.83 -23.75 -13.50
N ASP A 130 10.77 -24.58 -13.94
CA ASP A 130 11.60 -25.39 -13.05
C ASP A 130 12.59 -24.53 -12.25
N GLU A 131 13.08 -23.47 -12.84
CA GLU A 131 13.93 -22.49 -12.18
C GLU A 131 13.14 -21.70 -11.13
N LEU A 132 11.93 -21.26 -11.46
CA LEU A 132 11.02 -20.59 -10.53
C LEU A 132 10.72 -21.47 -9.31
N ILE A 133 10.38 -22.75 -9.52
CA ILE A 133 10.14 -23.71 -8.41
C ILE A 133 11.40 -23.84 -7.53
N SER A 134 12.57 -23.87 -8.14
CA SER A 134 13.86 -23.97 -7.43
C SER A 134 14.14 -22.70 -6.62
N ALA A 135 13.85 -21.53 -7.18
CA ALA A 135 13.99 -20.22 -6.52
C ALA A 135 13.07 -20.12 -5.28
N ILE A 136 11.81 -20.48 -5.41
CA ILE A 136 10.86 -20.51 -4.29
C ILE A 136 11.34 -21.41 -3.17
N LYS A 137 11.83 -22.63 -3.50
CA LYS A 137 12.39 -23.55 -2.51
C LYS A 137 13.61 -22.99 -1.81
N ALA A 138 14.45 -22.24 -2.50
CA ALA A 138 15.63 -21.59 -1.92
C ALA A 138 15.27 -20.42 -0.99
N LEU A 139 14.18 -19.69 -1.27
CA LEU A 139 13.71 -18.57 -0.46
C LEU A 139 13.00 -18.99 0.83
N ARG A 140 12.28 -20.13 0.85
CA ARG A 140 11.50 -20.57 2.02
C ARG A 140 12.28 -20.58 3.34
N PRO A 141 13.52 -21.07 3.44
CA PRO A 141 14.28 -21.01 4.69
C PRO A 141 14.60 -19.60 5.18
N LEU A 142 14.58 -18.59 4.30
CA LEU A 142 14.79 -17.18 4.64
C LEU A 142 13.51 -16.47 5.08
N THR A 143 12.36 -17.02 4.72
CA THR A 143 11.04 -16.42 4.99
C THR A 143 10.19 -17.20 5.99
N GLU A 144 10.57 -18.46 6.28
CA GLU A 144 9.83 -19.36 7.18
C GLU A 144 10.78 -20.14 8.10
N GLY A 145 10.35 -20.39 9.33
CA GLY A 145 11.03 -21.24 10.32
C GLY A 145 12.13 -20.54 11.12
N ASP A 146 12.97 -21.34 11.81
CA ASP A 146 13.94 -20.84 12.78
C ASP A 146 15.09 -19.99 12.21
N ARG A 147 15.30 -20.04 10.90
CA ARG A 147 16.33 -19.28 10.18
C ARG A 147 15.76 -18.12 9.39
N ALA A 148 14.47 -17.86 9.51
CA ALA A 148 13.82 -16.78 8.80
C ALA A 148 14.40 -15.41 9.19
N VAL A 149 14.55 -14.55 8.19
CA VAL A 149 14.86 -13.14 8.40
C VAL A 149 13.61 -12.48 8.99
N LYS A 150 13.74 -11.91 10.17
CA LYS A 150 12.60 -11.29 10.85
C LYS A 150 11.97 -10.21 9.99
N GLY A 151 10.64 -10.28 9.87
CA GLY A 151 9.86 -9.33 9.09
C GLY A 151 9.87 -9.54 7.58
N LEU A 152 10.61 -10.54 7.06
CA LEU A 152 10.60 -10.91 5.63
C LEU A 152 9.64 -12.06 5.38
N GLN A 153 8.71 -11.86 4.45
CA GLN A 153 7.73 -12.87 4.03
C GLN A 153 7.73 -12.99 2.51
N LEU A 154 7.80 -14.21 1.97
CA LEU A 154 7.54 -14.44 0.55
C LEU A 154 6.03 -14.54 0.35
N VAL A 155 5.44 -13.55 -0.32
CA VAL A 155 3.98 -13.46 -0.49
C VAL A 155 3.52 -13.77 -1.90
N GLY A 156 4.36 -13.66 -2.92
CA GLY A 156 3.93 -13.83 -4.30
C GLY A 156 5.03 -13.95 -5.33
N ILE A 157 4.60 -14.12 -6.56
CA ILE A 157 5.43 -14.10 -7.76
C ILE A 157 4.88 -13.06 -8.73
N PHE A 158 5.77 -12.35 -9.43
CA PHE A 158 5.44 -11.32 -10.42
C PHE A 158 5.87 -11.79 -11.81
N VAL A 159 4.97 -11.67 -12.77
CA VAL A 159 5.17 -12.18 -14.14
C VAL A 159 4.61 -11.24 -15.19
N ALA A 160 5.12 -11.34 -16.42
CA ALA A 160 4.49 -10.73 -17.56
C ALA A 160 3.11 -11.39 -17.88
N PRO A 161 2.18 -10.70 -18.54
CA PRO A 161 0.85 -11.24 -18.88
C PRO A 161 0.90 -12.57 -19.63
N THR A 162 1.84 -12.73 -20.54
CA THR A 162 2.01 -13.95 -21.35
C THR A 162 2.45 -15.18 -20.56
N GLU A 163 3.06 -14.97 -19.41
CA GLU A 163 3.61 -16.02 -18.54
C GLU A 163 2.60 -16.44 -17.45
N ALA A 164 1.56 -15.62 -17.23
CA ALA A 164 0.60 -15.82 -16.14
C ALA A 164 -0.06 -17.20 -16.12
N PRO A 165 -0.46 -17.84 -17.24
CA PRO A 165 -1.06 -19.17 -17.21
C PRO A 165 -0.11 -20.27 -16.68
N ALA A 166 1.17 -20.21 -17.02
CA ALA A 166 2.18 -21.17 -16.56
C ALA A 166 2.54 -20.93 -15.09
N ALA A 167 2.76 -19.67 -14.72
CA ALA A 167 3.11 -19.26 -13.36
C ALA A 167 1.96 -19.50 -12.36
N ALA A 168 0.71 -19.45 -12.79
CA ALA A 168 -0.45 -19.66 -11.94
C ALA A 168 -0.46 -21.02 -11.23
N GLN A 169 0.01 -22.10 -11.90
CA GLN A 169 0.14 -23.41 -11.26
C GLN A 169 1.19 -23.37 -10.15
N VAL A 170 2.33 -22.75 -10.40
CA VAL A 170 3.41 -22.65 -9.42
C VAL A 170 2.97 -21.81 -8.21
N ALA A 171 2.28 -20.70 -8.46
CA ALA A 171 1.75 -19.85 -7.39
C ALA A 171 0.75 -20.61 -6.50
N GLU A 172 -0.20 -21.34 -7.10
CA GLU A 172 -1.19 -22.15 -6.38
C GLU A 172 -0.52 -23.26 -5.56
N ASP A 173 0.39 -24.02 -6.14
CA ASP A 173 1.10 -25.13 -5.47
C ASP A 173 1.99 -24.63 -4.32
N ALA A 174 2.50 -23.40 -4.44
CA ALA A 174 3.34 -22.75 -3.43
C ALA A 174 2.54 -21.95 -2.40
N ALA A 175 1.21 -21.84 -2.52
CA ALA A 175 0.35 -20.97 -1.72
C ALA A 175 0.79 -19.49 -1.75
N LEU A 176 1.18 -19.01 -2.93
CA LEU A 176 1.61 -17.63 -3.21
C LEU A 176 0.56 -16.91 -4.04
N LEU A 177 0.50 -15.59 -3.95
CA LEU A 177 -0.30 -14.79 -4.86
C LEU A 177 0.39 -14.68 -6.23
N LEU A 178 -0.41 -14.48 -7.28
CA LEU A 178 0.05 -14.16 -8.63
C LEU A 178 -0.12 -12.66 -8.88
N SER A 179 0.99 -11.96 -9.06
CA SER A 179 1.05 -10.58 -9.50
C SER A 179 1.35 -10.53 -10.99
N ILE A 180 0.56 -9.80 -11.75
CA ILE A 180 0.70 -9.68 -13.21
C ILE A 180 1.06 -8.23 -13.53
N ASP A 181 2.11 -8.06 -14.32
CA ASP A 181 2.59 -6.74 -14.76
C ASP A 181 1.57 -6.07 -15.68
N ALA A 182 1.05 -4.91 -15.27
CA ALA A 182 0.15 -4.08 -16.05
C ALA A 182 0.80 -2.77 -16.53
N SER A 183 2.13 -2.63 -16.40
CA SER A 183 2.83 -1.39 -16.72
C SER A 183 2.91 -1.11 -18.23
N THR A 184 2.95 -2.15 -19.05
CA THR A 184 3.10 -2.03 -20.52
C THR A 184 1.76 -2.09 -21.25
N SER A 185 0.83 -2.92 -20.81
CA SER A 185 -0.52 -3.05 -21.38
C SER A 185 -1.50 -3.54 -20.32
N PHE A 186 -2.40 -2.65 -19.93
CA PHE A 186 -3.45 -2.98 -18.99
C PHE A 186 -4.42 -4.04 -19.54
N ALA A 187 -4.80 -3.92 -20.81
CA ALA A 187 -5.72 -4.86 -21.44
C ALA A 187 -5.14 -6.29 -21.44
N ASN A 188 -3.88 -6.46 -21.85
CA ASN A 188 -3.22 -7.77 -21.84
C ASN A 188 -3.12 -8.36 -20.43
N ALA A 189 -2.84 -7.54 -19.43
CA ALA A 189 -2.77 -7.97 -18.05
C ALA A 189 -4.14 -8.37 -17.50
N ALA A 190 -5.18 -7.59 -17.80
CA ALA A 190 -6.56 -7.89 -17.40
C ALA A 190 -7.06 -9.17 -18.04
N ASP A 191 -6.86 -9.33 -19.35
CA ASP A 191 -7.25 -10.56 -20.10
C ASP A 191 -6.53 -11.80 -19.53
N ALA A 192 -5.24 -11.70 -19.27
CA ALA A 192 -4.46 -12.80 -18.66
C ALA A 192 -4.98 -13.15 -17.26
N ALA A 193 -5.26 -12.15 -16.43
CA ALA A 193 -5.78 -12.35 -15.08
C ALA A 193 -7.17 -13.01 -15.08
N LEU A 194 -8.05 -12.57 -15.97
CA LEU A 194 -9.39 -13.14 -16.14
C LEU A 194 -9.32 -14.60 -16.63
N ALA A 195 -8.48 -14.89 -17.62
CA ALA A 195 -8.25 -16.26 -18.11
C ALA A 195 -7.69 -17.20 -17.02
N VAL A 196 -6.76 -16.71 -16.19
CA VAL A 196 -6.28 -17.47 -15.03
C VAL A 196 -7.40 -17.70 -14.02
N ARG A 197 -8.24 -16.69 -13.76
CA ARG A 197 -9.37 -16.81 -12.82
C ARG A 197 -10.38 -17.86 -13.24
N GLU A 198 -10.67 -18.01 -14.54
CA GLU A 198 -11.56 -19.04 -15.06
C GLU A 198 -11.10 -20.47 -14.73
N THR A 199 -9.79 -20.69 -14.76
CA THR A 199 -9.20 -22.01 -14.52
C THR A 199 -8.80 -22.24 -13.05
N ARG A 200 -8.58 -21.14 -12.29
CA ARG A 200 -8.12 -21.16 -10.89
C ARG A 200 -8.94 -20.18 -10.03
N PRO A 201 -10.17 -20.55 -9.67
CA PRO A 201 -11.11 -19.64 -9.01
C PRO A 201 -10.65 -19.16 -7.62
N TRP A 202 -9.74 -19.88 -6.97
CA TRP A 202 -9.29 -19.61 -5.61
C TRP A 202 -7.89 -18.97 -5.53
N LEU A 203 -7.16 -18.90 -6.64
CA LEU A 203 -5.84 -18.27 -6.66
C LEU A 203 -5.97 -16.78 -6.36
N SER A 204 -5.15 -16.27 -5.47
CA SER A 204 -5.04 -14.84 -5.22
C SER A 204 -4.32 -14.16 -6.40
N ILE A 205 -5.03 -13.28 -7.10
CA ILE A 205 -4.51 -12.57 -8.29
C ILE A 205 -4.60 -11.08 -8.07
N ARG A 206 -3.55 -10.37 -8.49
CA ARG A 206 -3.50 -8.90 -8.52
C ARG A 206 -2.86 -8.41 -9.81
N LEU A 207 -3.23 -7.22 -10.25
CA LEU A 207 -2.52 -6.48 -11.29
C LEU A 207 -1.66 -5.42 -10.61
N ASP A 208 -0.42 -5.29 -11.03
CA ASP A 208 0.51 -4.31 -10.47
C ASP A 208 1.00 -3.32 -11.52
N ALA A 209 1.40 -2.14 -11.03
CA ALA A 209 1.94 -1.05 -11.83
C ALA A 209 1.01 -0.62 -12.98
N ALA A 210 -0.31 -0.69 -12.77
CA ALA A 210 -1.28 -0.31 -13.78
C ALA A 210 -1.18 1.20 -14.09
N ILE A 211 -0.97 1.51 -15.37
CA ILE A 211 -0.79 2.86 -15.90
C ILE A 211 -1.82 3.09 -17.00
N SER A 212 -2.53 4.22 -16.93
CA SER A 212 -3.41 4.64 -18.03
C SER A 212 -2.61 5.34 -19.12
N THR A 213 -2.73 4.87 -20.36
CA THR A 213 -2.14 5.50 -21.54
C THR A 213 -3.21 5.69 -22.63
N PRO A 214 -3.03 6.62 -23.59
CA PRO A 214 -3.98 6.79 -24.68
C PRO A 214 -4.13 5.55 -25.58
N GLN A 215 -3.08 4.73 -25.68
CA GLN A 215 -3.09 3.52 -26.50
C GLN A 215 -3.69 2.30 -25.77
N ASP A 216 -3.74 2.36 -24.45
CA ASP A 216 -4.22 1.25 -23.62
C ASP A 216 -5.01 1.80 -22.41
N PRO A 217 -6.20 2.34 -22.64
CA PRO A 217 -7.00 2.94 -21.57
C PRO A 217 -7.55 1.87 -20.63
N ILE A 218 -7.59 2.19 -19.34
CA ILE A 218 -8.28 1.39 -18.34
C ILE A 218 -9.79 1.62 -18.48
N THR A 219 -10.51 0.70 -19.10
CA THR A 219 -11.95 0.85 -19.37
C THR A 219 -12.81 0.48 -18.17
N ASP A 220 -14.03 1.05 -18.08
CA ASP A 220 -15.01 0.69 -17.04
C ASP A 220 -15.45 -0.78 -17.15
N GLU A 221 -15.43 -1.35 -18.38
CA GLU A 221 -15.73 -2.75 -18.62
C GLU A 221 -14.70 -3.64 -17.91
N TYR A 222 -13.40 -3.39 -18.10
CA TYR A 222 -12.35 -4.14 -17.40
C TYR A 222 -12.45 -3.95 -15.88
N LEU A 223 -12.66 -2.74 -15.38
CA LEU A 223 -12.80 -2.50 -13.95
C LEU A 223 -13.96 -3.31 -13.35
N THR A 224 -15.09 -3.39 -14.06
CA THR A 224 -16.25 -4.20 -13.65
C THR A 224 -15.92 -5.70 -13.65
N GLN A 225 -15.30 -6.20 -14.71
CA GLN A 225 -14.89 -7.60 -14.81
C GLN A 225 -13.88 -8.00 -13.72
N LEU A 226 -12.90 -7.13 -13.41
CA LEU A 226 -11.94 -7.35 -12.36
C LEU A 226 -12.62 -7.37 -10.98
N ALA A 227 -13.59 -6.49 -10.73
CA ALA A 227 -14.37 -6.47 -9.50
C ALA A 227 -15.16 -7.78 -9.30
N GLU A 228 -15.88 -8.23 -10.34
CA GLU A 228 -16.63 -9.48 -10.33
C GLU A 228 -15.73 -10.71 -10.12
N ALA A 229 -14.54 -10.68 -10.73
CA ALA A 229 -13.51 -11.71 -10.59
C ALA A 229 -12.71 -11.62 -9.29
N ARG A 230 -12.94 -10.59 -8.46
CA ARG A 230 -12.17 -10.33 -7.23
C ARG A 230 -10.67 -10.22 -7.49
N ILE A 231 -10.29 -9.56 -8.56
CA ILE A 231 -8.92 -9.23 -8.91
C ILE A 231 -8.66 -7.78 -8.47
N ASN A 232 -7.64 -7.58 -7.65
CA ASN A 232 -7.29 -6.28 -7.10
C ASN A 232 -6.32 -5.53 -8.01
N LEU A 233 -6.32 -4.19 -7.92
CA LEU A 233 -5.58 -3.32 -8.82
C LEU A 233 -4.58 -2.44 -8.06
N GLY A 234 -3.29 -2.61 -8.34
CA GLY A 234 -2.22 -1.71 -7.93
C GLY A 234 -2.00 -0.64 -8.99
N LEU A 235 -2.24 0.63 -8.61
CA LEU A 235 -2.05 1.78 -9.50
C LEU A 235 -0.67 2.38 -9.32
N SER A 236 0.04 2.62 -10.43
CA SER A 236 1.24 3.42 -10.44
C SER A 236 0.91 4.88 -10.15
N VAL A 237 1.71 5.51 -9.30
CA VAL A 237 1.61 6.94 -8.98
C VAL A 237 2.72 7.75 -9.63
N CYS A 238 3.68 7.07 -10.27
CA CYS A 238 4.69 7.70 -11.11
C CYS A 238 4.27 7.67 -12.57
N GLU A 239 4.41 8.79 -13.21
CA GLU A 239 4.43 8.81 -14.68
C GLU A 239 5.78 8.26 -15.16
N PRO A 240 5.80 7.41 -16.22
CA PRO A 240 7.06 7.05 -16.83
C PRO A 240 7.76 8.35 -17.27
N GLU A 241 9.05 8.49 -16.92
CA GLU A 241 9.85 9.61 -17.44
C GLU A 241 9.79 9.53 -18.97
N GLU A 242 9.19 10.56 -19.59
CA GLU A 242 9.32 10.75 -21.02
C GLU A 242 10.80 11.00 -21.26
N ASP A 243 11.44 10.14 -22.05
CA ASP A 243 12.84 10.30 -22.45
C ASP A 243 13.00 11.72 -23.02
N GLU A 244 13.72 12.61 -22.33
CA GLU A 244 13.88 14.02 -22.72
C GLU A 244 14.40 14.18 -24.16
N THR A 245 14.99 13.12 -24.74
CA THR A 245 15.47 13.08 -26.12
C THR A 245 14.37 12.74 -27.14
N ALA A 246 13.26 12.15 -26.71
CA ALA A 246 12.11 11.86 -27.58
C ALA A 246 11.09 13.02 -27.64
N ASN A 247 11.26 14.00 -26.78
CA ASN A 247 10.22 14.97 -26.41
C ASN A 247 9.77 15.89 -27.55
N ASP A 248 10.66 16.38 -28.40
CA ASP A 248 10.27 17.36 -29.44
C ASP A 248 9.51 16.71 -30.61
N THR A 249 9.79 15.47 -30.96
CA THR A 249 9.17 14.81 -32.12
C THR A 249 7.86 14.10 -31.72
N VAL A 250 7.81 13.52 -30.53
CA VAL A 250 6.62 12.80 -30.03
C VAL A 250 5.55 13.79 -29.55
N GLN A 251 5.91 14.87 -28.86
CA GLN A 251 4.96 15.91 -28.50
C GLN A 251 4.40 16.64 -29.73
N ALA A 252 5.21 16.87 -30.75
CA ALA A 252 4.75 17.43 -32.02
C ALA A 252 3.81 16.47 -32.75
N LEU A 253 4.04 15.17 -32.71
CA LEU A 253 3.16 14.14 -33.29
C LEU A 253 1.84 14.00 -32.50
N LEU A 254 1.88 14.03 -31.16
CA LEU A 254 0.70 13.95 -30.29
C LEU A 254 -0.15 15.22 -30.41
N ALA A 255 0.46 16.40 -30.52
CA ALA A 255 -0.24 17.66 -30.74
C ALA A 255 -0.93 17.72 -32.12
N HIS A 256 -0.40 17.03 -33.15
CA HIS A 256 -0.98 16.94 -34.48
C HIS A 256 -2.03 15.82 -34.63
N ALA A 257 -1.98 14.79 -33.77
CA ALA A 257 -2.91 13.66 -33.80
C ALA A 257 -4.23 13.93 -33.04
N GLY A 258 -4.41 15.10 -32.42
CA GLY A 258 -5.58 15.38 -31.57
C GLY A 258 -5.63 14.42 -30.37
N GLY A 259 -4.47 14.10 -29.81
CA GLY A 259 -4.31 13.13 -28.72
C GLY A 259 -5.20 13.48 -27.54
N GLU A 260 -6.00 12.51 -27.10
CA GLU A 260 -6.75 12.61 -25.86
C GLU A 260 -5.75 12.72 -24.70
N ALA A 261 -6.02 13.67 -23.79
CA ALA A 261 -5.18 13.84 -22.59
C ALA A 261 -5.16 12.52 -21.80
N ARG A 262 -3.98 12.16 -21.30
CA ARG A 262 -3.82 10.99 -20.44
C ARG A 262 -4.74 11.13 -19.22
N GLU A 263 -5.42 10.04 -18.87
CA GLU A 263 -6.31 10.01 -17.72
C GLU A 263 -5.49 10.05 -16.42
N SER A 264 -5.91 10.89 -15.45
CA SER A 264 -5.24 10.99 -14.16
C SER A 264 -5.45 9.73 -13.30
N VAL A 265 -4.47 9.42 -12.44
CA VAL A 265 -4.57 8.35 -11.44
C VAL A 265 -5.81 8.51 -10.56
N ALA A 266 -6.18 9.76 -10.22
CA ALA A 266 -7.38 10.07 -9.45
C ALA A 266 -8.65 9.65 -10.17
N SER A 267 -8.75 9.91 -11.47
CA SER A 267 -9.89 9.51 -12.31
C SER A 267 -10.02 7.98 -12.37
N VAL A 268 -8.93 7.26 -12.64
CA VAL A 268 -8.91 5.79 -12.65
C VAL A 268 -9.30 5.24 -11.29
N ALA A 269 -8.72 5.76 -10.20
CA ALA A 269 -9.04 5.34 -8.84
C ALA A 269 -10.52 5.55 -8.49
N ARG A 270 -11.12 6.66 -8.92
CA ARG A 270 -12.55 6.95 -8.73
C ARG A 270 -13.41 5.92 -9.46
N ARG A 271 -13.12 5.64 -10.74
CA ARG A 271 -13.86 4.68 -11.54
C ARG A 271 -13.72 3.25 -11.01
N ALA A 272 -12.52 2.86 -10.60
CA ALA A 272 -12.26 1.56 -9.97
C ALA A 272 -13.07 1.40 -8.67
N ASN A 273 -13.08 2.42 -7.81
CA ASN A 273 -13.90 2.41 -6.60
C ASN A 273 -15.40 2.32 -6.92
N ALA A 274 -15.88 3.01 -7.95
CA ALA A 274 -17.28 2.95 -8.39
C ALA A 274 -17.66 1.57 -8.94
N ALA A 275 -16.75 0.90 -9.65
CA ALA A 275 -16.93 -0.47 -10.13
C ALA A 275 -16.85 -1.53 -9.00
N GLY A 276 -16.32 -1.17 -7.81
CA GLY A 276 -16.09 -2.08 -6.68
C GLY A 276 -14.77 -2.81 -6.73
N THR A 277 -13.85 -2.43 -7.63
CA THR A 277 -12.48 -2.96 -7.67
C THR A 277 -11.68 -2.39 -6.51
N SER A 278 -11.05 -3.26 -5.72
CA SER A 278 -10.15 -2.81 -4.65
C SER A 278 -8.85 -2.30 -5.25
N ILE A 279 -8.44 -1.11 -4.81
CA ILE A 279 -7.22 -0.46 -5.28
C ILE A 279 -6.19 -0.28 -4.17
N ALA A 280 -4.92 -0.27 -4.57
CA ALA A 280 -3.82 0.27 -3.79
C ALA A 280 -3.02 1.24 -4.65
N LEU A 281 -2.45 2.26 -4.02
CA LEU A 281 -1.58 3.24 -4.67
C LEU A 281 -0.11 2.94 -4.39
N GLY A 282 0.77 3.43 -5.25
CA GLY A 282 2.20 3.20 -5.11
C GLY A 282 2.62 1.77 -5.48
N SER A 283 1.99 1.22 -6.50
CA SER A 283 2.43 0.00 -7.16
C SER A 283 3.17 0.39 -8.44
N ASP A 284 4.50 0.43 -8.36
CA ASP A 284 5.33 1.01 -9.41
C ASP A 284 6.49 0.09 -9.76
N THR A 285 6.96 0.21 -11.01
CA THR A 285 8.16 -0.47 -11.50
C THR A 285 9.43 0.36 -11.32
N GLN A 286 9.32 1.56 -10.74
CA GLN A 286 10.44 2.45 -10.44
C GLN A 286 10.43 2.88 -8.97
N LEU A 287 11.61 3.17 -8.40
CA LEU A 287 11.77 3.79 -7.10
C LEU A 287 11.74 5.30 -7.23
N TYR A 288 11.00 5.97 -6.36
CA TYR A 288 10.97 7.43 -6.26
C TYR A 288 10.69 7.89 -4.82
N ALA A 289 10.77 9.19 -4.58
CA ALA A 289 10.70 9.74 -3.24
C ALA A 289 9.38 9.42 -2.51
N PRO A 290 9.42 9.11 -1.22
CA PRO A 290 8.23 8.89 -0.43
C PRO A 290 7.43 10.17 -0.22
N GLY A 291 6.11 10.08 -0.24
CA GLY A 291 5.27 11.25 -0.06
C GLY A 291 3.79 10.90 0.02
N ALA A 292 3.37 10.15 1.07
CA ALA A 292 1.97 9.73 1.19
C ALA A 292 1.00 10.92 1.32
N TRP A 293 1.27 11.87 2.22
CA TRP A 293 0.38 13.03 2.39
C TRP A 293 0.37 13.97 1.19
N PRO A 294 1.51 14.30 0.54
CA PRO A 294 1.50 15.03 -0.73
C PRO A 294 0.66 14.33 -1.80
N LEU A 295 0.84 13.01 -1.97
CA LEU A 295 0.05 12.22 -2.93
C LEU A 295 -1.45 12.24 -2.60
N ILE A 296 -1.82 12.05 -1.33
CA ILE A 296 -3.23 12.14 -0.93
C ILE A 296 -3.79 13.53 -1.26
N ARG A 297 -3.04 14.61 -0.98
CA ARG A 297 -3.44 15.98 -1.31
C ARG A 297 -3.68 16.13 -2.81
N GLU A 298 -2.77 15.67 -3.65
CA GLU A 298 -2.90 15.72 -5.11
C GLU A 298 -4.16 15.00 -5.58
N LEU A 299 -4.38 13.78 -5.10
CA LEU A 299 -5.53 12.95 -5.48
C LEU A 299 -6.90 13.53 -5.06
N ILE A 300 -6.96 14.29 -3.99
CA ILE A 300 -8.21 14.92 -3.54
C ILE A 300 -8.50 16.26 -4.23
N ASN A 301 -7.45 16.97 -4.67
CA ASN A 301 -7.57 18.26 -5.35
C ASN A 301 -7.60 18.13 -6.88
N ASP A 302 -7.44 16.92 -7.43
CA ASP A 302 -7.65 16.64 -8.86
C ASP A 302 -9.10 16.95 -9.28
N GLU A 303 -9.33 17.42 -10.51
CA GLU A 303 -10.67 17.70 -11.05
C GLU A 303 -11.61 16.50 -10.94
N HIS A 304 -11.04 15.30 -11.08
CA HIS A 304 -11.75 14.02 -10.94
C HIS A 304 -11.41 13.31 -9.62
N GLY A 305 -11.05 14.07 -8.60
CA GLY A 305 -10.48 13.59 -7.37
C GLY A 305 -11.31 12.55 -6.62
N ILE A 306 -10.63 11.82 -5.74
CA ILE A 306 -11.25 10.86 -4.81
C ILE A 306 -11.31 11.47 -3.41
N SER A 307 -12.14 10.89 -2.52
CA SER A 307 -12.17 11.35 -1.13
C SER A 307 -10.84 11.07 -0.41
N ALA A 308 -10.45 11.93 0.54
CA ALA A 308 -9.27 11.69 1.38
C ALA A 308 -9.28 10.32 2.06
N ARG A 309 -10.46 9.86 2.47
CA ARG A 309 -10.64 8.53 3.04
C ARG A 309 -10.31 7.42 2.04
N SER A 310 -10.71 7.57 0.77
CA SER A 310 -10.40 6.59 -0.28
C SER A 310 -8.90 6.59 -0.59
N ALA A 311 -8.28 7.76 -0.73
CA ALA A 311 -6.84 7.89 -0.97
C ALA A 311 -6.03 7.33 0.20
N PHE A 312 -6.38 7.67 1.44
CA PHE A 312 -5.75 7.14 2.64
C PHE A 312 -5.90 5.61 2.74
N ALA A 313 -7.10 5.09 2.46
CA ALA A 313 -7.34 3.66 2.47
C ALA A 313 -6.52 2.91 1.39
N ALA A 314 -6.29 3.52 0.23
CA ALA A 314 -5.48 2.92 -0.84
C ALA A 314 -3.97 2.87 -0.53
N LEU A 315 -3.49 3.69 0.43
CA LEU A 315 -2.11 3.68 0.93
C LEU A 315 -1.95 2.95 2.28
N THR A 316 -3.02 2.37 2.80
CA THR A 316 -3.03 1.60 4.05
C THR A 316 -3.72 0.25 3.80
N ARG A 317 -4.98 0.10 4.18
CA ARG A 317 -5.76 -1.13 4.02
C ARG A 317 -5.78 -1.69 2.59
N GLY A 318 -5.76 -0.83 1.57
CA GLY A 318 -5.77 -1.23 0.16
C GLY A 318 -4.58 -2.10 -0.20
N VAL A 319 -3.40 -1.79 0.32
CA VAL A 319 -2.17 -2.57 0.10
C VAL A 319 -2.30 -3.99 0.66
N TYR A 320 -2.86 -4.13 1.85
CA TYR A 320 -3.08 -5.47 2.45
C TYR A 320 -4.15 -6.27 1.72
N ARG A 321 -5.20 -5.59 1.22
CA ARG A 321 -6.19 -6.23 0.34
C ARG A 321 -5.59 -6.67 -0.99
N LEU A 322 -4.70 -5.86 -1.55
CA LEU A 322 -3.95 -6.22 -2.75
C LEU A 322 -3.08 -7.46 -2.52
N ALA A 323 -2.53 -7.61 -1.31
CA ALA A 323 -1.76 -8.77 -0.88
C ALA A 323 -2.63 -9.99 -0.45
N HIS A 324 -3.96 -9.88 -0.53
CA HIS A 324 -4.91 -10.91 -0.11
C HIS A 324 -4.70 -11.39 1.34
N GLU A 325 -4.44 -10.45 2.25
CA GLU A 325 -4.34 -10.73 3.68
C GLU A 325 -5.59 -11.45 4.22
N GLU A 326 -5.38 -12.45 5.06
CA GLU A 326 -6.46 -13.24 5.66
C GLU A 326 -7.37 -12.38 6.53
N ASN A 327 -6.78 -11.47 7.33
CA ASN A 327 -7.55 -10.53 8.13
C ASN A 327 -7.93 -9.31 7.27
N PRO A 328 -9.21 -9.15 6.89
CA PRO A 328 -9.67 -8.07 6.02
C PRO A 328 -9.57 -6.68 6.66
N PHE A 329 -9.27 -6.60 7.95
CA PHE A 329 -9.10 -5.36 8.70
C PHE A 329 -7.65 -4.93 8.85
N THR A 330 -6.67 -5.71 8.39
CA THR A 330 -5.25 -5.30 8.37
C THR A 330 -5.09 -3.94 7.68
N GLY A 331 -4.25 -3.07 8.24
CA GLY A 331 -4.09 -1.69 7.78
C GLY A 331 -5.16 -0.73 8.29
N GLN A 332 -5.90 -1.12 9.34
CA GLN A 332 -6.83 -0.30 10.11
C GLN A 332 -6.62 -0.55 11.60
N PHE A 333 -7.04 0.39 12.45
CA PHE A 333 -7.12 0.16 13.89
C PHE A 333 -8.47 -0.48 14.25
N ALA A 334 -8.46 -1.80 14.32
CA ALA A 334 -9.58 -2.62 14.77
C ALA A 334 -9.05 -3.72 15.70
N PRO A 335 -9.86 -4.27 16.60
CA PRO A 335 -9.43 -5.37 17.46
C PRO A 335 -8.81 -6.51 16.65
N ASP A 336 -7.71 -7.06 17.19
CA ASP A 336 -6.93 -8.16 16.61
C ASP A 336 -6.27 -7.87 15.25
N THR A 337 -6.08 -6.59 14.90
CA THR A 337 -5.23 -6.20 13.77
C THR A 337 -3.81 -5.87 14.22
N PRO A 338 -2.78 -6.10 13.39
CA PRO A 338 -1.44 -5.62 13.66
C PRO A 338 -1.41 -4.11 13.90
N ALA A 339 -0.71 -3.68 14.94
CA ALA A 339 -0.61 -2.29 15.35
C ALA A 339 0.62 -1.60 14.72
N PHE A 340 0.60 -1.41 13.42
CA PHE A 340 1.57 -0.57 12.73
C PHE A 340 1.12 0.90 12.83
N VAL A 341 1.74 1.66 13.70
CA VAL A 341 1.23 2.97 14.15
C VAL A 341 2.14 4.09 13.70
N ALA A 342 1.56 5.13 13.09
CA ALA A 342 2.23 6.40 12.83
C ALA A 342 1.55 7.53 13.63
N GLN A 343 2.36 8.33 14.33
CA GLN A 343 1.93 9.50 15.10
C GLN A 343 2.26 10.77 14.33
N TRP A 344 1.25 11.64 14.18
CA TRP A 344 1.34 12.85 13.36
C TRP A 344 0.95 14.09 14.15
N ARG A 345 1.76 15.12 14.07
CA ARG A 345 1.34 16.48 14.43
C ARG A 345 0.57 17.07 13.27
N VAL A 346 -0.64 17.54 13.57
CA VAL A 346 -1.56 18.11 12.58
C VAL A 346 -2.12 19.44 13.10
N GLU A 347 -2.37 20.40 12.20
CA GLU A 347 -2.99 21.67 12.57
C GLU A 347 -4.48 21.54 12.85
N ALA A 348 -5.18 20.81 11.99
CA ALA A 348 -6.63 20.61 12.08
C ALA A 348 -7.05 19.25 11.53
N LEU A 349 -8.10 18.72 12.15
CA LEU A 349 -8.76 17.48 11.76
C LEU A 349 -10.18 17.76 11.30
N MET A 350 -10.59 17.15 10.19
CA MET A 350 -11.90 17.35 9.60
C MET A 350 -12.48 16.06 9.04
N VAL A 351 -13.83 16.02 8.95
CA VAL A 351 -14.54 15.06 8.09
C VAL A 351 -14.64 15.66 6.70
N GLN A 352 -14.02 15.02 5.71
CA GLN A 352 -14.22 15.40 4.32
C GLN A 352 -15.52 14.78 3.79
N ALA A 353 -16.45 15.62 3.32
CA ALA A 353 -17.63 15.17 2.62
C ALA A 353 -17.29 14.85 1.15
N PRO A 354 -17.87 13.79 0.55
CA PRO A 354 -17.52 13.33 -0.78
C PRO A 354 -18.08 14.17 -1.94
N ASP A 355 -18.50 15.43 -1.71
CA ASP A 355 -19.09 16.25 -2.74
C ASP A 355 -18.12 17.31 -3.27
N SER A 356 -17.60 17.06 -4.48
CA SER A 356 -16.68 17.96 -5.21
C SER A 356 -17.32 19.29 -5.66
N ARG A 357 -18.64 19.50 -5.44
CA ARG A 357 -19.35 20.73 -5.82
C ARG A 357 -19.48 21.72 -4.69
N VAL A 358 -19.27 21.29 -3.47
CA VAL A 358 -19.27 22.15 -2.28
C VAL A 358 -18.13 21.65 -1.41
N ALA A 359 -17.14 22.51 -1.17
CA ALA A 359 -16.15 22.31 -0.12
C ALA A 359 -16.90 22.35 1.24
N SER A 360 -17.71 21.35 1.50
CA SER A 360 -18.51 21.22 2.70
C SER A 360 -17.70 20.41 3.71
N TRP A 361 -16.84 21.13 4.39
CA TRP A 361 -16.16 20.66 5.58
C TRP A 361 -17.19 20.49 6.67
N SER A 362 -17.29 19.30 7.21
CA SER A 362 -18.16 19.04 8.35
C SER A 362 -17.33 18.55 9.53
N THR A 363 -17.40 19.27 10.62
CA THR A 363 -16.97 18.79 11.95
C THR A 363 -18.15 18.11 12.67
N ASP A 364 -19.23 17.74 11.96
CA ASP A 364 -20.44 17.18 12.59
C ASP A 364 -20.14 15.77 13.14
N PRO A 365 -20.14 15.60 14.47
CA PRO A 365 -19.94 14.31 15.11
C PRO A 365 -20.93 13.22 14.68
N ARG A 366 -22.08 13.58 14.09
CA ARG A 366 -23.09 12.62 13.63
C ARG A 366 -22.70 11.84 12.40
N ALA A 367 -21.64 12.27 11.67
CA ALA A 367 -21.18 11.58 10.47
C ALA A 367 -20.59 10.18 10.76
N ARG A 368 -20.17 9.90 12.00
CA ARG A 368 -19.51 8.63 12.40
C ARG A 368 -18.38 8.22 11.47
N ILE A 369 -17.61 9.19 11.01
CA ILE A 369 -16.46 9.00 10.11
C ILE A 369 -15.21 9.46 10.85
N PRO A 370 -14.11 8.67 10.87
CA PRO A 370 -12.86 9.08 11.47
C PRO A 370 -12.34 10.35 10.81
N LEU A 371 -11.74 11.24 11.62
CA LEU A 371 -11.18 12.49 11.15
C LEU A 371 -9.83 12.27 10.45
N LEU A 372 -9.59 13.01 9.38
CA LEU A 372 -8.30 13.11 8.70
C LEU A 372 -7.79 14.55 8.73
N PRO A 373 -6.49 14.77 8.51
CA PRO A 373 -5.94 16.11 8.39
C PRO A 373 -6.62 16.91 7.28
N VAL A 374 -6.67 18.24 7.46
CA VAL A 374 -7.02 19.16 6.39
C VAL A 374 -5.90 19.14 5.35
N LEU A 375 -6.24 18.88 4.09
CA LEU A 375 -5.28 18.73 3.00
C LEU A 375 -5.61 19.66 1.82
N ASP A 376 -6.09 20.87 2.11
CA ASP A 376 -6.23 21.92 1.09
C ASP A 376 -4.85 22.31 0.55
N GLU A 377 -4.81 22.95 -0.62
CA GLU A 377 -3.55 23.36 -1.28
C GLU A 377 -2.65 24.18 -0.36
N ASP A 378 -3.21 25.10 0.43
CA ASP A 378 -2.50 26.00 1.32
C ASP A 378 -2.28 25.45 2.75
N SER A 379 -2.89 24.31 3.10
CA SER A 379 -2.77 23.75 4.44
C SER A 379 -1.41 23.07 4.65
N PRO A 380 -0.77 23.21 5.83
CA PRO A 380 0.45 22.49 6.10
C PRO A 380 0.21 20.98 6.14
N LEU A 381 1.16 20.22 5.62
CA LEU A 381 1.12 18.76 5.66
C LEU A 381 1.36 18.24 7.08
N PRO A 382 0.78 17.09 7.44
CA PRO A 382 1.08 16.40 8.68
C PRO A 382 2.57 16.15 8.83
N ILE A 383 3.09 16.36 10.04
CA ILE A 383 4.49 16.14 10.40
C ILE A 383 4.58 14.85 11.19
N LEU A 384 5.39 13.89 10.72
CA LEU A 384 5.63 12.65 11.44
C LEU A 384 6.38 12.91 12.74
N GLU A 385 5.89 12.40 13.84
CA GLU A 385 6.57 12.43 15.14
C GLU A 385 7.19 11.08 15.47
N SER A 386 6.49 9.98 15.19
CA SER A 386 6.99 8.63 15.48
C SER A 386 6.30 7.57 14.62
N VAL A 387 7.03 6.47 14.39
CA VAL A 387 6.45 5.20 13.90
C VAL A 387 6.73 4.15 14.97
N TYR A 388 5.68 3.58 15.54
CA TYR A 388 5.75 2.55 16.56
C TYR A 388 5.61 1.17 15.95
N THR A 389 6.46 0.25 16.42
CA THR A 389 6.48 -1.16 16.06
C THR A 389 6.52 -1.99 17.34
N GLU A 390 6.38 -3.32 17.27
CA GLU A 390 6.45 -4.21 18.43
C GLU A 390 7.73 -4.05 19.28
N SER A 391 8.79 -3.51 18.68
CA SER A 391 10.13 -3.47 19.29
C SER A 391 10.49 -2.11 19.92
N ASN A 392 9.62 -1.10 19.85
CA ASN A 392 9.90 0.27 20.31
C ASN A 392 8.97 0.69 21.45
#